data_e5b51d781eca5fd4419a120c6978d388
#
_entry.id   e5b51d781eca5fd4419a120c6978d388
#
_cell.length_a   1.000
_cell.length_b   1.000
_cell.length_c   1.000
_cell.angle_alpha   90.00
_cell.angle_beta   90.00
_cell.angle_gamma   90.00
#
_symmetry.space_group_name_H-M   'P 1'
#
loop_
_entity.id
_entity.type
_entity.pdbx_description
1 polymer ?
#
loop_
_entity_poly.entity_id
_entity_poly.type
_entity_poly.pdbx_seq_one_letter_code
_entity_poly.pdbx_strand_id
1 'polypeptide(L)'
;MAARMRGTRPLVGAGVVILALALAGCAPSDAVPKPSGAVVASGDQRGVVSAAVAVTRGELARVLGAHDLVLSDTQTPFRPIEGPAFTTAPRAVFQVILPDDPTKGFIVVYEFVDTGAAATAGADQAAYLASGPGRIQAPDGEIHILRQVASTVVFYSWIPEGSLDARAPGIQAALESLGVGIQIPG
;
A
#
# COMPACT_ATOMS: atom_id res chain seq x y z
N MET A 1 31.98 -16.32 49.42
CA MET A 1 30.84 -16.86 50.22
C MET A 1 29.85 -17.47 49.27
N ALA A 2 29.67 -18.77 49.39
CA ALA A 2 28.87 -19.62 48.57
C ALA A 2 27.42 -19.65 48.98
N ALA A 3 26.46 -19.76 48.05
CA ALA A 3 25.23 -20.48 48.29
C ALA A 3 24.66 -20.97 46.95
N ARG A 4 24.86 -22.28 46.74
CA ARG A 4 24.09 -23.14 45.82
C ARG A 4 22.71 -23.34 46.40
N MET A 5 21.67 -23.34 45.60
CA MET A 5 20.50 -24.17 45.85
C MET A 5 20.01 -24.82 44.58
N ARG A 6 20.08 -26.18 44.65
CA ARG A 6 19.46 -27.19 43.75
C ARG A 6 17.97 -27.34 44.12
N GLY A 7 17.17 -27.71 43.18
CA GLY A 7 15.81 -28.26 43.42
C GLY A 7 15.13 -28.46 42.06
N THR A 8 15.16 -29.60 41.62
CA THR A 8 14.39 -30.85 41.51
C THR A 8 13.33 -30.83 40.41
N ARG A 9 13.52 -31.77 39.47
CA ARG A 9 12.48 -32.31 38.56
C ARG A 9 11.54 -33.24 39.35
N PRO A 10 10.28 -33.43 38.93
CA PRO A 10 9.82 -34.74 38.48
C PRO A 10 8.98 -34.66 37.18
N LEU A 11 9.14 -35.60 36.30
CA LEU A 11 8.49 -36.91 36.11
C LEU A 11 7.09 -36.83 35.47
N VAL A 12 7.06 -37.15 34.16
CA VAL A 12 6.35 -38.29 33.54
C VAL A 12 4.87 -38.44 33.89
N GLY A 13 4.02 -38.26 32.88
CA GLY A 13 2.64 -38.72 32.84
C GLY A 13 2.30 -39.19 31.45
N ALA A 14 2.44 -40.46 31.21
CA ALA A 14 1.91 -41.19 30.06
C ALA A 14 0.39 -41.37 30.25
N GLY A 15 -0.39 -41.11 29.22
CA GLY A 15 -1.86 -41.27 29.25
C GLY A 15 -2.40 -41.46 27.83
N VAL A 16 -2.38 -42.69 27.43
CA VAL A 16 -3.42 -43.52 26.84
C VAL A 16 -4.27 -42.96 25.70
N VAL A 17 -4.05 -43.57 24.56
CA VAL A 17 -4.86 -43.64 23.33
C VAL A 17 -6.27 -44.14 23.64
N ILE A 18 -7.28 -43.42 23.15
CA ILE A 18 -8.60 -43.98 22.86
C ILE A 18 -8.97 -43.62 21.43
N LEU A 19 -8.92 -44.63 20.60
CA LEU A 19 -9.41 -44.72 19.24
C LEU A 19 -10.94 -44.93 19.30
N ALA A 20 -11.74 -43.99 18.84
CA ALA A 20 -13.15 -44.20 18.60
C ALA A 20 -13.45 -43.90 17.13
N LEU A 21 -13.58 -44.98 16.37
CA LEU A 21 -14.25 -44.97 15.07
C LEU A 21 -15.75 -44.82 15.30
N ALA A 22 -16.37 -43.81 14.67
CA ALA A 22 -17.79 -43.82 14.42
C ALA A 22 -18.03 -43.50 12.95
N LEU A 23 -18.53 -44.46 12.25
CA LEU A 23 -19.01 -44.47 10.87
C LEU A 23 -20.41 -43.80 10.77
N ALA A 24 -20.64 -43.30 9.61
CA ALA A 24 -21.92 -43.08 8.92
C ALA A 24 -22.72 -41.81 9.18
N GLY A 25 -22.93 -41.10 8.09
CA GLY A 25 -23.90 -40.02 7.95
C GLY A 25 -23.73 -39.25 6.65
N CYS A 26 -24.01 -39.91 5.51
CA CYS A 26 -24.28 -39.19 4.25
C CYS A 26 -25.62 -38.50 4.38
N ALA A 27 -25.62 -37.17 4.41
CA ALA A 27 -26.77 -36.36 4.08
C ALA A 27 -26.37 -35.41 2.94
N PRO A 28 -27.07 -35.38 1.81
CA PRO A 28 -26.84 -34.35 0.78
C PRO A 28 -27.44 -33.04 1.28
N SER A 29 -26.60 -32.15 1.76
CA SER A 29 -27.00 -30.76 1.94
C SER A 29 -26.70 -30.02 0.65
N ASP A 30 -27.76 -29.65 -0.06
CA ASP A 30 -27.74 -28.62 -1.09
C ASP A 30 -27.37 -27.29 -0.44
N ALA A 31 -26.07 -27.12 -0.15
CA ALA A 31 -25.51 -25.83 0.19
C ALA A 31 -25.13 -25.14 -1.12
N VAL A 32 -25.99 -24.24 -1.57
CA VAL A 32 -25.65 -23.21 -2.57
C VAL A 32 -24.30 -22.61 -2.13
N PRO A 33 -23.25 -22.70 -2.93
CA PRO A 33 -22.00 -22.07 -2.58
C PRO A 33 -22.20 -20.57 -2.59
N LYS A 34 -22.23 -19.99 -1.40
CA LYS A 34 -22.06 -18.54 -1.21
C LYS A 34 -20.70 -18.22 -1.85
N PRO A 35 -20.63 -17.29 -2.82
CA PRO A 35 -19.35 -16.91 -3.35
C PRO A 35 -18.54 -16.26 -2.22
N SER A 36 -17.66 -17.02 -1.59
CA SER A 36 -16.56 -16.47 -0.82
C SER A 36 -15.66 -15.80 -1.84
N GLY A 37 -15.81 -14.50 -1.97
CA GLY A 37 -14.84 -13.67 -2.66
C GLY A 37 -13.52 -13.77 -1.91
N ALA A 38 -12.74 -14.80 -2.23
CA ALA A 38 -11.32 -14.78 -1.94
C ALA A 38 -10.72 -13.65 -2.78
N VAL A 39 -10.51 -12.51 -2.13
CA VAL A 39 -9.68 -11.45 -2.69
C VAL A 39 -8.29 -12.04 -2.75
N VAL A 40 -7.92 -12.57 -3.90
CA VAL A 40 -6.54 -12.92 -4.20
C VAL A 40 -5.81 -11.59 -4.41
N ALA A 41 -5.24 -11.07 -3.33
CA ALA A 41 -4.29 -9.98 -3.40
C ALA A 41 -3.00 -10.55 -4.00
N SER A 42 -2.83 -10.41 -5.29
CA SER A 42 -1.54 -10.64 -5.95
C SER A 42 -1.50 -10.00 -7.32
N GLY A 43 -0.62 -9.04 -7.46
CA GLY A 43 0.00 -8.65 -8.70
C GLY A 43 -0.91 -7.87 -9.65
N ASP A 44 -0.33 -6.88 -10.27
CA ASP A 44 -0.78 -6.18 -11.49
C ASP A 44 -2.19 -6.57 -11.98
N GLN A 45 -3.23 -6.02 -11.36
CA GLN A 45 -4.58 -6.14 -11.90
C GLN A 45 -4.71 -5.26 -13.14
N ARG A 46 -4.27 -5.80 -14.26
CA ARG A 46 -4.63 -5.30 -15.59
C ARG A 46 -6.13 -5.56 -15.77
N GLY A 47 -6.96 -4.54 -15.57
CA GLY A 47 -8.27 -4.68 -16.16
C GLY A 47 -9.50 -4.12 -15.47
N VAL A 48 -9.62 -3.90 -14.22
CA VAL A 48 -10.77 -3.16 -13.67
C VAL A 48 -10.29 -2.30 -12.51
N VAL A 49 -10.17 -1.02 -12.79
CA VAL A 49 -9.92 -0.03 -11.74
C VAL A 49 -11.14 -0.03 -10.82
N SER A 50 -10.95 -0.20 -9.51
CA SER A 50 -12.04 -0.16 -8.54
C SER A 50 -12.75 1.20 -8.56
N ALA A 51 -13.97 1.26 -8.03
CA ALA A 51 -14.71 2.52 -7.94
C ALA A 51 -13.95 3.57 -7.11
N ALA A 52 -13.28 3.16 -6.02
CA ALA A 52 -12.50 4.06 -5.18
C ALA A 52 -11.29 4.65 -5.93
N VAL A 53 -10.55 3.80 -6.64
CA VAL A 53 -9.41 4.25 -7.47
C VAL A 53 -9.90 5.13 -8.64
N ALA A 54 -11.05 4.82 -9.26
CA ALA A 54 -11.60 5.64 -10.34
C ALA A 54 -11.98 7.06 -9.86
N VAL A 55 -12.56 7.19 -8.66
CA VAL A 55 -12.85 8.49 -8.03
C VAL A 55 -11.55 9.25 -7.78
N THR A 56 -10.56 8.61 -7.16
CA THR A 56 -9.25 9.24 -6.88
C THR A 56 -8.53 9.65 -8.16
N ARG A 57 -8.61 8.84 -9.22
CA ARG A 57 -8.09 9.21 -10.55
C ARG A 57 -8.76 10.47 -11.10
N GLY A 58 -10.08 10.60 -10.94
CA GLY A 58 -10.82 11.81 -11.34
C GLY A 58 -10.37 13.05 -10.58
N GLU A 59 -10.18 12.95 -9.27
CA GLU A 59 -9.66 14.04 -8.44
C GLU A 59 -8.22 14.41 -8.81
N LEU A 60 -7.35 13.41 -9.04
CA LEU A 60 -5.99 13.62 -9.55
C LEU A 60 -5.99 14.39 -10.88
N ALA A 61 -6.81 13.93 -11.84
CA ALA A 61 -6.90 14.60 -13.14
C ALA A 61 -7.38 16.05 -13.02
N ARG A 62 -8.31 16.31 -12.10
CA ARG A 62 -8.83 17.66 -11.83
C ARG A 62 -7.75 18.58 -11.23
N VAL A 63 -7.03 18.14 -10.18
CA VAL A 63 -6.01 18.99 -9.55
C VAL A 63 -4.80 19.21 -10.46
N LEU A 64 -4.36 18.18 -11.18
CA LEU A 64 -3.28 18.28 -12.15
C LEU A 64 -3.65 19.19 -13.34
N GLY A 65 -4.89 19.08 -13.84
CA GLY A 65 -5.38 19.93 -14.92
C GLY A 65 -5.41 21.42 -14.57
N ALA A 66 -5.59 21.77 -13.28
CA ALA A 66 -5.47 23.16 -12.82
C ALA A 66 -4.03 23.73 -12.92
N HIS A 67 -3.04 22.86 -13.13
CA HIS A 67 -1.63 23.20 -13.35
C HIS A 67 -1.16 22.88 -14.78
N ASP A 68 -2.08 22.76 -15.75
CA ASP A 68 -1.79 22.39 -17.14
C ASP A 68 -1.06 21.05 -17.30
N LEU A 69 -1.26 20.13 -16.34
CA LEU A 69 -0.69 18.79 -16.34
C LEU A 69 -1.72 17.75 -16.77
N VAL A 70 -1.28 16.76 -17.53
CA VAL A 70 -2.14 15.69 -18.05
C VAL A 70 -1.80 14.36 -17.36
N LEU A 71 -2.80 13.77 -16.71
CA LEU A 71 -2.69 12.42 -16.13
C LEU A 71 -3.03 11.37 -17.20
N SER A 72 -2.19 10.36 -17.32
CA SER A 72 -2.37 9.24 -18.23
C SER A 72 -2.36 7.91 -17.47
N ASP A 73 -3.13 6.96 -17.98
CA ASP A 73 -3.01 5.57 -17.56
C ASP A 73 -1.72 4.99 -18.12
N THR A 74 -0.98 4.22 -17.33
CA THR A 74 0.27 3.63 -17.77
C THR A 74 0.29 2.12 -17.53
N GLN A 75 0.98 1.41 -18.42
CA GLN A 75 1.32 -0.02 -18.25
C GLN A 75 2.75 -0.21 -17.74
N THR A 76 3.49 0.88 -17.54
CA THR A 76 4.85 0.84 -17.03
C THR A 76 4.83 0.39 -15.57
N PRO A 77 5.50 -0.70 -15.21
CA PRO A 77 5.60 -1.10 -13.83
C PRO A 77 6.42 -0.06 -13.07
N PHE A 78 5.83 0.48 -12.02
CA PHE A 78 6.50 1.42 -11.13
C PHE A 78 6.19 1.04 -9.67
N ARG A 79 7.20 1.06 -8.84
CA ARG A 79 7.09 0.79 -7.41
C ARG A 79 7.96 1.76 -6.64
N PRO A 80 7.37 2.65 -5.84
CA PRO A 80 8.14 3.52 -4.95
C PRO A 80 8.65 2.74 -3.73
N ILE A 81 9.26 3.45 -2.78
CA ILE A 81 9.67 2.88 -1.49
C ILE A 81 8.41 2.57 -0.66
N GLU A 82 8.14 1.30 -0.45
CA GLU A 82 6.93 0.82 0.21
C GLU A 82 7.23 0.18 1.56
N GLY A 83 6.53 0.62 2.60
CA GLY A 83 6.44 -0.10 3.86
C GLY A 83 5.50 -1.32 3.76
N PRO A 84 5.43 -2.16 4.81
CA PRO A 84 4.73 -3.44 4.77
C PRO A 84 3.26 -3.35 4.33
N ALA A 85 2.51 -2.34 4.81
CA ALA A 85 1.10 -2.16 4.47
C ALA A 85 0.89 -1.86 2.98
N PHE A 86 1.78 -1.05 2.38
CA PHE A 86 1.68 -0.68 0.97
C PHE A 86 2.14 -1.80 0.04
N THR A 87 3.13 -2.58 0.44
CA THR A 87 3.65 -3.71 -0.35
C THR A 87 2.54 -4.73 -0.69
N THR A 88 1.55 -4.91 0.20
CA THR A 88 0.46 -5.89 0.05
C THR A 88 -0.85 -5.28 -0.44
N ALA A 89 -0.99 -3.95 -0.43
CA ALA A 89 -2.20 -3.27 -0.85
C ALA A 89 -2.39 -3.34 -2.38
N PRO A 90 -3.64 -3.50 -2.86
CA PRO A 90 -3.97 -3.29 -4.26
C PRO A 90 -3.56 -1.86 -4.68
N ARG A 91 -2.99 -1.74 -5.89
CA ARG A 91 -2.54 -0.44 -6.38
C ARG A 91 -2.80 -0.25 -7.87
N ALA A 92 -2.95 1.01 -8.25
CA ALA A 92 -2.93 1.46 -9.62
C ALA A 92 -1.80 2.46 -9.84
N VAL A 93 -1.17 2.42 -11.01
CA VAL A 93 -0.09 3.34 -11.39
C VAL A 93 -0.60 4.24 -12.51
N PHE A 94 -0.40 5.53 -12.33
CA PHE A 94 -0.67 6.58 -13.30
C PHE A 94 0.60 7.33 -13.61
N GLN A 95 0.61 8.08 -14.70
CA GLN A 95 1.75 8.91 -15.07
C GLN A 95 1.29 10.29 -15.51
N VAL A 96 1.93 11.32 -14.98
CA VAL A 96 1.81 12.69 -15.52
C VAL A 96 2.70 12.78 -16.74
N ILE A 97 2.15 13.30 -17.84
CA ILE A 97 2.90 13.47 -19.09
C ILE A 97 3.89 14.61 -18.94
N LEU A 98 5.16 14.28 -18.93
CA LEU A 98 6.30 15.18 -18.91
C LEU A 98 7.10 15.00 -20.21
N PRO A 99 6.87 15.77 -21.29
CA PRO A 99 7.54 15.57 -22.57
C PRO A 99 9.06 15.62 -22.53
N ASP A 100 9.64 16.45 -21.66
CA ASP A 100 11.08 16.58 -21.54
C ASP A 100 11.68 15.56 -20.56
N ASP A 101 10.82 14.82 -19.81
CA ASP A 101 11.24 13.75 -18.90
C ASP A 101 10.22 12.59 -18.86
N PRO A 102 10.05 11.87 -19.98
CA PRO A 102 8.99 10.86 -20.13
C PRO A 102 9.17 9.61 -19.23
N THR A 103 10.29 9.50 -18.54
CA THR A 103 10.58 8.40 -17.59
C THR A 103 10.18 8.70 -16.15
N LYS A 104 9.62 9.89 -15.89
CA LYS A 104 9.21 10.39 -14.57
C LYS A 104 7.71 10.65 -14.49
N GLY A 105 7.28 11.24 -13.39
CA GLY A 105 5.88 11.64 -13.20
C GLY A 105 4.94 10.51 -12.75
N PHE A 106 5.46 9.39 -12.23
CA PHE A 106 4.62 8.28 -11.76
C PHE A 106 3.93 8.61 -10.45
N ILE A 107 2.62 8.39 -10.40
CA ILE A 107 1.78 8.49 -9.21
C ILE A 107 1.17 7.13 -8.94
N VAL A 108 1.27 6.64 -7.71
CA VAL A 108 0.71 5.36 -7.29
C VAL A 108 -0.47 5.60 -6.36
N VAL A 109 -1.59 4.95 -6.63
CA VAL A 109 -2.80 4.97 -5.80
C VAL A 109 -2.98 3.61 -5.17
N TYR A 110 -2.92 3.55 -3.85
CA TYR A 110 -3.16 2.34 -3.05
C TYR A 110 -4.58 2.35 -2.53
N GLU A 111 -5.24 1.20 -2.58
CA GLU A 111 -6.61 1.04 -2.09
C GLU A 111 -6.64 0.25 -0.80
N PHE A 112 -7.49 0.69 0.13
CA PHE A 112 -7.72 0.04 1.42
C PHE A 112 -9.22 -0.22 1.61
N VAL A 113 -9.54 -1.06 2.59
CA VAL A 113 -10.92 -1.50 2.82
C VAL A 113 -11.87 -0.35 3.19
N ASP A 114 -11.36 0.67 3.88
CA ASP A 114 -12.11 1.87 4.27
C ASP A 114 -11.17 3.06 4.53
N THR A 115 -11.76 4.20 4.86
CA THR A 115 -11.05 5.45 5.16
C THR A 115 -10.14 5.35 6.39
N GLY A 116 -10.55 4.59 7.41
CA GLY A 116 -9.76 4.38 8.63
C GLY A 116 -8.52 3.53 8.35
N ALA A 117 -8.67 2.46 7.57
CA ALA A 117 -7.55 1.62 7.13
C ALA A 117 -6.57 2.40 6.25
N ALA A 118 -7.09 3.26 5.35
CA ALA A 118 -6.25 4.15 4.54
C ALA A 118 -5.45 5.15 5.41
N ALA A 119 -6.10 5.75 6.41
CA ALA A 119 -5.43 6.67 7.35
C ALA A 119 -4.30 5.99 8.12
N THR A 120 -4.58 4.79 8.67
CA THR A 120 -3.59 4.01 9.42
C THR A 120 -2.42 3.61 8.53
N ALA A 121 -2.69 3.01 7.37
CA ALA A 121 -1.66 2.59 6.44
C ALA A 121 -0.82 3.78 5.92
N GLY A 122 -1.46 4.92 5.67
CA GLY A 122 -0.77 6.15 5.28
C GLY A 122 0.17 6.67 6.37
N ALA A 123 -0.27 6.65 7.65
CA ALA A 123 0.57 7.02 8.78
C ALA A 123 1.75 6.05 8.97
N ASP A 124 1.52 4.75 8.83
CA ASP A 124 2.57 3.72 8.88
C ASP A 124 3.58 3.90 7.76
N GLN A 125 3.13 4.22 6.54
CA GLN A 125 4.00 4.52 5.40
C GLN A 125 4.84 5.77 5.66
N ALA A 126 4.26 6.84 6.20
CA ALA A 126 4.98 8.05 6.56
C ALA A 126 6.07 7.78 7.61
N ALA A 127 5.73 7.00 8.66
CA ALA A 127 6.68 6.57 9.66
C ALA A 127 7.79 5.68 9.07
N TYR A 128 7.44 4.79 8.13
CA TYR A 128 8.42 3.95 7.44
C TYR A 128 9.43 4.79 6.64
N LEU A 129 8.95 5.76 5.84
CA LEU A 129 9.82 6.66 5.07
C LEU A 129 10.77 7.47 5.97
N ALA A 130 10.31 7.88 7.16
CA ALA A 130 11.13 8.57 8.16
C ALA A 130 12.12 7.66 8.90
N SER A 131 11.93 6.34 8.85
CA SER A 131 12.77 5.36 9.55
C SER A 131 14.13 5.16 8.86
N GLY A 132 15.08 4.56 9.60
CA GLY A 132 16.39 4.18 9.04
C GLY A 132 16.28 3.33 7.76
N PRO A 133 15.50 2.23 7.73
CA PRO A 133 15.29 1.43 6.53
C PRO A 133 14.70 2.20 5.35
N GLY A 134 13.74 3.10 5.57
CA GLY A 134 13.16 3.93 4.51
C GLY A 134 14.16 4.93 3.95
N ARG A 135 14.87 5.63 4.83
CA ARG A 135 15.90 6.63 4.45
C ARG A 135 17.07 6.03 3.66
N ILE A 136 17.50 4.82 4.00
CA ILE A 136 18.60 4.14 3.27
C ILE A 136 18.19 3.80 1.84
N GLN A 137 16.90 3.55 1.59
CA GLN A 137 16.40 3.23 0.26
C GLN A 137 16.13 4.47 -0.60
N ALA A 138 15.91 5.62 0.05
CA ALA A 138 15.64 6.87 -0.67
C ALA A 138 16.93 7.45 -1.24
N PRO A 139 16.96 7.83 -2.52
CA PRO A 139 18.01 8.67 -3.08
C PRO A 139 18.10 10.02 -2.35
N ASP A 140 19.31 10.58 -2.31
CA ASP A 140 19.51 11.90 -1.74
C ASP A 140 18.63 12.95 -2.43
N GLY A 141 17.96 13.78 -1.63
CA GLY A 141 17.07 14.83 -2.14
C GLY A 141 15.71 14.37 -2.64
N GLU A 142 15.35 13.07 -2.50
CA GLU A 142 14.02 12.61 -2.88
C GLU A 142 12.94 13.17 -1.95
N ILE A 143 11.93 13.79 -2.55
CA ILE A 143 10.74 14.30 -1.87
C ILE A 143 9.62 13.28 -2.00
N HIS A 144 8.98 12.95 -0.89
CA HIS A 144 7.84 12.05 -0.84
C HIS A 144 6.56 12.81 -0.48
N ILE A 145 5.47 12.55 -1.20
CA ILE A 145 4.17 13.16 -0.98
C ILE A 145 3.14 12.04 -0.78
N LEU A 146 2.47 12.08 0.36
CA LEU A 146 1.38 11.16 0.71
C LEU A 146 0.09 11.95 0.90
N ARG A 147 -0.98 11.56 0.19
CA ARG A 147 -2.30 12.19 0.27
C ARG A 147 -3.37 11.13 0.43
N GLN A 148 -4.27 11.30 1.38
CA GLN A 148 -5.42 10.43 1.53
C GLN A 148 -6.64 11.00 0.80
N VAL A 149 -7.28 10.16 0.00
CA VAL A 149 -8.55 10.45 -0.67
C VAL A 149 -9.52 9.32 -0.35
N ALA A 150 -10.45 9.54 0.56
CA ALA A 150 -11.37 8.51 1.07
C ALA A 150 -10.63 7.23 1.52
N SER A 151 -10.90 6.09 0.89
CA SER A 151 -10.25 4.81 1.19
C SER A 151 -8.96 4.55 0.39
N THR A 152 -8.42 5.55 -0.28
CA THR A 152 -7.16 5.42 -1.03
C THR A 152 -6.07 6.30 -0.45
N VAL A 153 -4.80 5.92 -0.69
CA VAL A 153 -3.64 6.76 -0.45
C VAL A 153 -2.89 6.94 -1.76
N VAL A 154 -2.68 8.20 -2.12
CA VAL A 154 -1.87 8.62 -3.26
C VAL A 154 -0.44 8.79 -2.80
N PHE A 155 0.50 8.19 -3.50
CA PHE A 155 1.92 8.32 -3.25
C PHE A 155 2.64 8.83 -4.51
N TYR A 156 3.40 9.89 -4.34
CA TYR A 156 4.28 10.45 -5.35
C TYR A 156 5.65 10.70 -4.74
N SER A 157 6.70 10.38 -5.47
CA SER A 157 8.08 10.72 -5.08
C SER A 157 8.84 11.27 -6.28
N TRP A 158 9.74 12.22 -6.03
CA TRP A 158 10.56 12.83 -7.06
C TRP A 158 11.80 13.50 -6.48
N ILE A 159 12.81 13.71 -7.35
CA ILE A 159 14.04 14.41 -7.00
C ILE A 159 14.06 15.73 -7.80
N PRO A 160 13.97 16.90 -7.14
CA PRO A 160 13.89 18.20 -7.83
C PRO A 160 15.05 18.44 -8.79
N GLU A 161 16.30 18.20 -8.34
CA GLU A 161 17.49 18.39 -9.14
C GLU A 161 17.62 17.35 -10.28
N GLY A 162 16.86 16.25 -10.20
CA GLY A 162 16.90 15.17 -11.20
C GLY A 162 15.84 15.29 -12.29
N SER A 163 14.97 16.29 -12.26
CA SER A 163 13.93 16.46 -13.28
C SER A 163 14.41 17.36 -14.43
N LEU A 164 14.20 16.88 -15.64
CA LEU A 164 14.50 17.63 -16.87
C LEU A 164 13.31 18.48 -17.35
N ASP A 165 12.10 18.21 -16.88
CA ASP A 165 10.88 18.92 -17.30
C ASP A 165 10.54 20.03 -16.29
N ALA A 166 10.46 21.26 -16.77
CA ALA A 166 10.16 22.45 -15.96
C ALA A 166 8.78 22.42 -15.29
N ARG A 167 7.88 21.52 -15.71
CA ARG A 167 6.54 21.35 -15.13
C ARG A 167 6.51 20.37 -13.95
N ALA A 168 7.59 19.60 -13.70
CA ALA A 168 7.62 18.62 -12.63
C ALA A 168 7.27 19.19 -11.24
N PRO A 169 7.71 20.41 -10.84
CA PRO A 169 7.28 21.03 -9.59
C PRO A 169 5.76 21.27 -9.49
N GLY A 170 5.09 21.43 -10.63
CA GLY A 170 3.64 21.59 -10.71
C GLY A 170 2.87 20.36 -10.22
N ILE A 171 3.46 19.16 -10.32
CA ILE A 171 2.87 17.93 -9.80
C ILE A 171 2.75 18.03 -8.27
N GLN A 172 3.82 18.43 -7.60
CA GLN A 172 3.82 18.63 -6.15
C GLN A 172 2.76 19.66 -5.75
N ALA A 173 2.75 20.83 -6.38
CA ALA A 173 1.80 21.90 -6.09
C ALA A 173 0.33 21.45 -6.31
N ALA A 174 0.06 20.67 -7.36
CA ALA A 174 -1.26 20.09 -7.61
C ALA A 174 -1.66 19.12 -6.50
N LEU A 175 -0.75 18.23 -6.10
CA LEU A 175 -1.02 17.23 -5.07
C LEU A 175 -1.24 17.85 -3.68
N GLU A 176 -0.69 19.00 -3.36
CA GLU A 176 -0.94 19.71 -2.10
C GLU A 176 -2.42 20.07 -1.92
N SER A 177 -3.17 20.25 -3.00
CA SER A 177 -4.60 20.53 -2.99
C SER A 177 -5.49 19.28 -2.99
N LEU A 178 -4.89 18.08 -3.09
CA LEU A 178 -5.63 16.80 -3.14
C LEU A 178 -5.91 16.26 -1.74
N GLY A 179 -7.16 15.92 -1.44
CA GLY A 179 -7.56 15.21 -0.21
C GLY A 179 -6.90 15.73 1.08
N VAL A 180 -6.50 14.82 1.95
CA VAL A 180 -5.84 15.14 3.24
C VAL A 180 -4.35 14.79 3.17
N GLY A 181 -3.48 15.73 3.56
CA GLY A 181 -2.02 15.51 3.62
C GLY A 181 -1.64 14.58 4.77
N ILE A 182 -0.76 13.61 4.48
CA ILE A 182 -0.16 12.75 5.48
C ILE A 182 1.28 13.25 5.69
N GLN A 183 1.57 13.72 6.89
CA GLN A 183 2.88 14.29 7.21
C GLN A 183 3.91 13.19 7.44
N ILE A 184 5.07 13.33 6.79
CA ILE A 184 6.22 12.46 7.03
C ILE A 184 7.05 13.10 8.14
N PRO A 185 7.30 12.40 9.26
CA PRO A 185 8.13 12.92 10.34
C PRO A 185 9.54 13.26 9.86
N GLY A 186 10.08 14.41 10.34
CA GLY A 186 11.43 14.87 9.98
C GLY A 186 12.54 14.14 10.71
#